data_0d7503d82bbd9ea91f2fb41124b094cd
#
_entry.id   0d7503d82bbd9ea91f2fb41124b094cd
#
_cell.length_a   1.000
_cell.length_b   1.000
_cell.length_c   1.000
_cell.angle_alpha   90.00
_cell.angle_beta   90.00
_cell.angle_gamma   90.00
#
_symmetry.space_group_name_H-M   'P 1'
#
loop_
_entity.id
_entity.type
_entity.pdbx_description
1 polymer ?
#
loop_
_entity_poly.entity_id
_entity_poly.type
_entity_poly.pdbx_seq_one_letter_code
_entity_poly.pdbx_strand_id
1 'polypeptide(L)'
;FPYAVGMVGLITVHEAGHALVMLQRGIPFSPMVFVPFIGATIAMNRRPRDAWEDALVAFGGPVLGSLGAVACSVGGVMTQSQLLLALADFGYMINLFNMLPIGMMDGGRIAGALSPYAGVVGLGIGGMLVYNGAIQNPIFYLILMAGGYET
;
A
#
# COMPACT_ATOMS: atom_id res chain seq x y z
N PHE A 1 4.49 -9.93 20.83
CA PHE A 1 5.22 -10.66 19.78
C PHE A 1 4.30 -11.21 18.68
N PRO A 2 3.17 -11.93 18.97
CA PRO A 2 2.29 -12.47 17.91
C PRO A 2 1.72 -11.39 16.99
N TYR A 3 1.33 -10.24 17.52
CA TYR A 3 0.82 -9.12 16.73
C TYR A 3 1.85 -8.61 15.71
N ALA A 4 3.10 -8.41 16.12
CA ALA A 4 4.17 -7.98 15.22
C ALA A 4 4.42 -8.99 14.07
N VAL A 5 4.39 -10.29 14.36
CA VAL A 5 4.50 -11.34 13.35
C VAL A 5 3.31 -11.29 12.38
N GLY A 6 2.10 -11.10 12.90
CA GLY A 6 0.91 -10.95 12.07
C GLY A 6 0.94 -9.72 11.17
N MET A 7 1.44 -8.58 11.68
CA MET A 7 1.65 -7.37 10.87
C MET A 7 2.61 -7.63 9.69
N VAL A 8 3.76 -8.26 9.97
CA VAL A 8 4.73 -8.64 8.92
C VAL A 8 4.07 -9.60 7.92
N GLY A 9 3.27 -10.55 8.40
CA GLY A 9 2.51 -11.46 7.55
C GLY A 9 1.55 -10.72 6.61
N LEU A 10 0.77 -9.76 7.11
CA LEU A 10 -0.17 -8.97 6.30
C LEU A 10 0.56 -8.07 5.29
N ILE A 11 1.68 -7.47 5.67
CA ILE A 11 2.53 -6.72 4.74
C ILE A 11 3.07 -7.67 3.64
N THR A 12 3.51 -8.87 4.02
CA THR A 12 3.97 -9.88 3.06
C THR A 12 2.86 -10.27 2.08
N VAL A 13 1.62 -10.43 2.56
CA VAL A 13 0.45 -10.73 1.71
C VAL A 13 0.17 -9.58 0.74
N HIS A 14 0.27 -8.33 1.19
CA HIS A 14 0.14 -7.16 0.33
C HIS A 14 1.20 -7.18 -0.78
N GLU A 15 2.48 -7.30 -0.44
CA GLU A 15 3.57 -7.35 -1.43
C GLU A 15 3.45 -8.55 -2.39
N ALA A 16 2.97 -9.70 -1.88
CA ALA A 16 2.68 -10.86 -2.72
C ALA A 16 1.61 -10.58 -3.77
N GLY A 17 0.68 -9.66 -3.50
CA GLY A 17 -0.30 -9.19 -4.48
C GLY A 17 0.36 -8.50 -5.68
N HIS A 18 1.33 -7.63 -5.44
CA HIS A 18 2.12 -7.02 -6.52
C HIS A 18 2.90 -8.08 -7.31
N ALA A 19 3.59 -8.99 -6.61
CA ALA A 19 4.35 -10.07 -7.21
C ALA A 19 3.47 -10.96 -8.10
N LEU A 20 2.26 -11.28 -7.66
CA LEU A 20 1.31 -12.10 -8.41
C LEU A 20 0.94 -11.45 -9.75
N VAL A 21 0.64 -10.15 -9.75
CA VAL A 21 0.34 -9.43 -10.99
C VAL A 21 1.58 -9.34 -11.89
N MET A 22 2.76 -9.10 -11.32
CA MET A 22 4.02 -9.09 -12.07
C MET A 22 4.27 -10.45 -12.73
N LEU A 23 4.07 -11.56 -12.01
CA LEU A 23 4.16 -12.92 -12.57
C LEU A 23 3.20 -13.13 -13.74
N GLN A 24 1.93 -12.75 -13.57
CA GLN A 24 0.91 -12.88 -14.62
C GLN A 24 1.23 -12.05 -15.87
N ARG A 25 1.93 -10.92 -15.69
CA ARG A 25 2.33 -10.02 -16.79
C ARG A 25 3.73 -10.33 -17.35
N GLY A 26 4.42 -11.33 -16.82
CA GLY A 26 5.78 -11.67 -17.23
C GLY A 26 6.79 -10.56 -16.94
N ILE A 27 6.57 -9.81 -15.83
CA ILE A 27 7.46 -8.76 -15.36
C ILE A 27 8.46 -9.39 -14.39
N PRO A 28 9.76 -9.36 -14.69
CA PRO A 28 10.77 -9.81 -13.73
C PRO A 28 10.82 -8.85 -12.56
N PHE A 29 10.94 -9.40 -11.34
CA PHE A 29 10.97 -8.61 -10.11
C PHE A 29 12.04 -9.12 -9.14
N SER A 30 12.43 -8.27 -8.19
CA SER A 30 13.40 -8.63 -7.16
C SER A 30 12.77 -9.53 -6.09
N PRO A 31 13.59 -10.26 -5.30
CA PRO A 31 13.13 -10.79 -4.03
C PRO A 31 12.53 -9.69 -3.14
N MET A 32 11.57 -10.08 -2.30
CA MET A 32 11.00 -9.18 -1.30
C MET A 32 12.08 -8.75 -0.29
N VAL A 33 12.20 -7.46 -0.06
CA VAL A 33 13.13 -6.88 0.91
C VAL A 33 12.35 -6.18 2.00
N PHE A 34 12.64 -6.51 3.25
CA PHE A 34 12.09 -5.83 4.42
C PHE A 34 13.00 -4.66 4.80
N VAL A 35 12.45 -3.46 4.78
CA VAL A 35 13.17 -2.26 5.19
C VAL A 35 12.63 -1.80 6.55
N PRO A 36 13.49 -1.73 7.59
CA PRO A 36 13.06 -1.26 8.91
C PRO A 36 12.36 0.09 8.81
N PHE A 37 11.25 0.25 9.53
CA PHE A 37 10.40 1.45 9.59
C PHE A 37 9.61 1.81 8.32
N ILE A 38 9.93 1.22 7.16
CA ILE A 38 9.24 1.49 5.87
C ILE A 38 8.28 0.36 5.54
N GLY A 39 8.63 -0.89 5.85
CA GLY A 39 7.83 -2.08 5.56
C GLY A 39 8.55 -3.07 4.65
N ALA A 40 7.82 -3.73 3.75
CA ALA A 40 8.38 -4.58 2.72
C ALA A 40 8.24 -3.91 1.35
N THR A 41 9.09 -4.31 0.41
CA THR A 41 9.00 -3.86 -0.97
C THR A 41 9.51 -4.91 -1.95
N ILE A 42 8.88 -4.97 -3.11
CA ILE A 42 9.29 -5.77 -4.27
C ILE A 42 9.50 -4.81 -5.43
N ALA A 43 10.70 -4.80 -6.00
CA ALA A 43 11.01 -3.92 -7.11
C ALA A 43 10.82 -4.63 -8.46
N MET A 44 10.21 -3.94 -9.42
CA MET A 44 10.19 -4.36 -10.82
C MET A 44 11.59 -4.23 -11.42
N ASN A 45 12.09 -5.31 -12.06
CA ASN A 45 13.40 -5.30 -12.72
C ASN A 45 13.34 -4.77 -14.17
N ARG A 46 12.17 -4.37 -14.64
CA ARG A 46 11.97 -3.58 -15.87
C ARG A 46 10.93 -2.49 -15.64
N ARG A 47 11.00 -1.44 -16.43
CA ARG A 47 9.95 -0.41 -16.42
C ARG A 47 8.63 -0.99 -16.94
N PRO A 48 7.48 -0.57 -16.40
CA PRO A 48 6.18 -0.87 -17.00
C PRO A 48 6.14 -0.43 -18.47
N ARG A 49 5.38 -1.13 -19.30
CA ARG A 49 5.21 -0.79 -20.72
C ARG A 49 4.42 0.50 -20.88
N ASP A 50 3.46 0.68 -20.00
CA ASP A 50 2.56 1.82 -19.97
C ASP A 50 2.04 2.06 -18.54
N ALA A 51 1.36 3.17 -18.34
CA ALA A 51 0.79 3.54 -17.06
C ALA A 51 -0.30 2.54 -16.60
N TRP A 52 -0.97 1.88 -17.53
CA TRP A 52 -1.98 0.87 -17.21
C TRP A 52 -1.36 -0.40 -16.61
N GLU A 53 -0.25 -0.87 -17.18
CA GLU A 53 0.49 -2.01 -16.62
C GLU A 53 0.99 -1.68 -15.21
N ASP A 54 1.49 -0.46 -15.01
CA ASP A 54 1.92 0.03 -13.69
C ASP A 54 0.77 0.07 -12.67
N ALA A 55 -0.37 0.62 -13.06
CA ALA A 55 -1.56 0.66 -12.22
C ALA A 55 -2.08 -0.73 -11.85
N LEU A 56 -2.05 -1.68 -12.76
CA LEU A 56 -2.47 -3.06 -12.49
C LEU A 56 -1.55 -3.73 -11.47
N VAL A 57 -0.24 -3.54 -11.59
CA VAL A 57 0.71 -4.04 -10.58
C VAL A 57 0.44 -3.37 -9.24
N ALA A 58 0.28 -2.05 -9.22
CA ALA A 58 -0.01 -1.29 -8.01
C ALA A 58 -1.33 -1.75 -7.34
N PHE A 59 -2.35 -2.10 -8.11
CA PHE A 59 -3.64 -2.57 -7.59
C PHE A 59 -3.56 -3.96 -6.94
N GLY A 60 -2.59 -4.79 -7.35
CA GLY A 60 -2.42 -6.16 -6.86
C GLY A 60 -2.23 -6.25 -5.35
N GLY A 61 -1.39 -5.38 -4.78
CA GLY A 61 -1.11 -5.32 -3.35
C GLY A 61 -2.36 -5.05 -2.50
N PRO A 62 -3.03 -3.90 -2.71
CA PRO A 62 -4.24 -3.56 -1.98
C PRO A 62 -5.36 -4.63 -2.09
N VAL A 63 -5.52 -5.26 -3.25
CA VAL A 63 -6.52 -6.33 -3.42
C VAL A 63 -6.19 -7.54 -2.55
N LEU A 64 -4.99 -8.10 -2.68
CA LEU A 64 -4.62 -9.29 -1.93
C LEU A 64 -4.47 -8.98 -0.43
N GLY A 65 -3.92 -7.83 -0.08
CA GLY A 65 -3.80 -7.35 1.30
C GLY A 65 -5.17 -7.15 1.97
N SER A 66 -6.15 -6.61 1.24
CA SER A 66 -7.53 -6.47 1.76
C SER A 66 -8.20 -7.82 1.97
N LEU A 67 -7.98 -8.79 1.09
CA LEU A 67 -8.46 -10.16 1.29
C LEU A 67 -7.85 -10.79 2.54
N GLY A 68 -6.56 -10.55 2.79
CA GLY A 68 -5.89 -10.98 4.03
C GLY A 68 -6.51 -10.34 5.28
N ALA A 69 -6.82 -9.04 5.23
CA ALA A 69 -7.49 -8.33 6.33
C ALA A 69 -8.90 -8.87 6.57
N VAL A 70 -9.68 -9.14 5.50
CA VAL A 70 -11.00 -9.79 5.61
C VAL A 70 -10.89 -11.17 6.25
N ALA A 71 -9.91 -11.97 5.86
CA ALA A 71 -9.70 -13.30 6.45
C ALA A 71 -9.40 -13.20 7.96
N CYS A 72 -8.56 -12.23 8.38
CA CYS A 72 -8.32 -11.95 9.79
C CYS A 72 -9.60 -11.49 10.51
N SER A 73 -10.40 -10.63 9.88
CA SER A 73 -11.67 -10.14 10.45
C SER A 73 -12.66 -11.28 10.68
N VAL A 74 -12.90 -12.10 9.66
CA VAL A 74 -13.80 -13.27 9.75
C VAL A 74 -13.29 -14.26 10.79
N GLY A 75 -12.01 -14.62 10.75
CA GLY A 75 -11.40 -15.51 11.73
C GLY A 75 -11.48 -14.97 13.15
N GLY A 76 -11.27 -13.65 13.32
CA GLY A 76 -11.36 -12.96 14.60
C GLY A 76 -12.76 -13.00 15.20
N VAL A 77 -13.80 -12.79 14.38
CA VAL A 77 -15.19 -12.90 14.82
C VAL A 77 -15.55 -14.34 15.18
N MET A 78 -15.18 -15.30 14.33
CA MET A 78 -15.50 -16.71 14.55
C MET A 78 -14.82 -17.32 15.78
N THR A 79 -13.58 -16.91 16.07
CA THR A 79 -12.78 -17.43 17.19
C THR A 79 -12.77 -16.52 18.42
N GLN A 80 -13.47 -15.39 18.37
CA GLN A 80 -13.45 -14.34 19.41
C GLN A 80 -12.02 -13.85 19.73
N SER A 81 -11.13 -13.89 18.73
CA SER A 81 -9.72 -13.52 18.88
C SER A 81 -9.51 -12.03 18.69
N GLN A 82 -9.19 -11.31 19.78
CA GLN A 82 -8.82 -9.89 19.74
C GLN A 82 -7.55 -9.65 18.91
N LEU A 83 -6.64 -10.62 18.87
CA LEU A 83 -5.43 -10.53 18.06
C LEU A 83 -5.79 -10.47 16.56
N LEU A 84 -6.67 -11.36 16.08
CA LEU A 84 -7.07 -11.38 14.68
C LEU A 84 -7.87 -10.13 14.31
N LEU A 85 -8.72 -9.62 15.20
CA LEU A 85 -9.44 -8.36 14.97
C LEU A 85 -8.49 -7.18 14.88
N ALA A 86 -7.51 -7.08 15.78
CA ALA A 86 -6.48 -6.03 15.72
C ALA A 86 -5.61 -6.13 14.45
N LEU A 87 -5.32 -7.35 13.97
CA LEU A 87 -4.62 -7.55 12.70
C LEU A 87 -5.48 -7.16 11.50
N ALA A 88 -6.79 -7.41 11.55
CA ALA A 88 -7.71 -6.96 10.52
C ALA A 88 -7.72 -5.43 10.40
N ASP A 89 -7.83 -4.73 11.53
CA ASP A 89 -7.78 -3.26 11.58
C ASP A 89 -6.48 -2.73 10.99
N PHE A 90 -5.34 -3.30 11.37
CA PHE A 90 -4.04 -2.98 10.78
C PHE A 90 -4.02 -3.23 9.27
N GLY A 91 -4.52 -4.38 8.82
CA GLY A 91 -4.57 -4.74 7.41
C GLY A 91 -5.42 -3.78 6.59
N TYR A 92 -6.60 -3.40 7.06
CA TYR A 92 -7.43 -2.40 6.40
C TYR A 92 -6.75 -1.04 6.36
N MET A 93 -6.16 -0.61 7.47
CA MET A 93 -5.47 0.68 7.56
C MET A 93 -4.29 0.76 6.58
N ILE A 94 -3.43 -0.25 6.52
CA ILE A 94 -2.25 -0.23 5.63
C ILE A 94 -2.66 -0.24 4.16
N ASN A 95 -3.68 -1.01 3.77
CA ASN A 95 -4.18 -1.05 2.41
C ASN A 95 -4.85 0.28 2.01
N LEU A 96 -5.67 0.86 2.90
CA LEU A 96 -6.28 2.17 2.65
C LEU A 96 -5.22 3.26 2.51
N PHE A 97 -4.18 3.21 3.34
CA PHE A 97 -3.08 4.15 3.30
C PHE A 97 -2.30 4.05 1.97
N ASN A 98 -2.04 2.84 1.50
CA ASN A 98 -1.41 2.63 0.20
C ASN A 98 -2.27 3.09 -0.99
N MET A 99 -3.58 3.20 -0.82
CA MET A 99 -4.50 3.72 -1.85
C MET A 99 -4.57 5.25 -1.90
N LEU A 100 -3.83 5.97 -1.07
CA LEU A 100 -3.74 7.43 -1.19
C LEU A 100 -3.11 7.80 -2.55
N PRO A 101 -3.67 8.79 -3.27
CA PRO A 101 -3.17 9.20 -4.59
C PRO A 101 -1.95 10.11 -4.46
N ILE A 102 -0.89 9.62 -3.80
CA ILE A 102 0.33 10.38 -3.47
C ILE A 102 1.55 9.61 -3.99
N GLY A 103 2.31 10.24 -4.89
CA GLY A 103 3.65 9.84 -5.33
C GLY A 103 3.83 8.33 -5.56
N MET A 104 4.78 7.74 -4.84
CA MET A 104 5.18 6.33 -4.97
C MET A 104 4.21 5.32 -4.33
N MET A 105 3.13 5.77 -3.69
CA MET A 105 2.10 4.87 -3.16
C MET A 105 1.31 4.20 -4.29
N ASP A 106 0.71 3.04 -4.00
CA ASP A 106 -0.08 2.31 -4.99
C ASP A 106 -1.22 3.16 -5.57
N GLY A 107 -1.91 3.91 -4.71
CA GLY A 107 -2.93 4.86 -5.12
C GLY A 107 -2.41 5.97 -6.03
N GLY A 108 -1.18 6.43 -5.81
CA GLY A 108 -0.50 7.40 -6.68
C GLY A 108 -0.24 6.85 -8.07
N ARG A 109 0.26 5.61 -8.16
CA ARG A 109 0.51 4.90 -9.42
C ARG A 109 -0.79 4.63 -10.19
N ILE A 110 -1.86 4.20 -9.48
CA ILE A 110 -3.18 3.99 -10.05
C ILE A 110 -3.78 5.31 -10.56
N ALA A 111 -3.74 6.35 -9.74
CA ALA A 111 -4.26 7.66 -10.09
C ALA A 111 -3.47 8.31 -11.24
N GLY A 112 -2.15 8.12 -11.30
CA GLY A 112 -1.28 8.57 -12.39
C GLY A 112 -1.64 7.95 -13.74
N ALA A 113 -2.15 6.72 -13.76
CA ALA A 113 -2.65 6.08 -14.98
C ALA A 113 -3.96 6.69 -15.50
N LEU A 114 -4.75 7.32 -14.62
CA LEU A 114 -5.99 8.00 -14.97
C LEU A 114 -5.76 9.44 -15.41
N SER A 115 -4.83 10.14 -14.74
CA SER A 115 -4.52 11.54 -15.04
C SER A 115 -3.10 11.90 -14.58
N PRO A 116 -2.32 12.59 -15.41
CA PRO A 116 -1.00 13.10 -15.01
C PRO A 116 -1.07 14.14 -13.88
N TYR A 117 -2.23 14.73 -13.65
CA TYR A 117 -2.45 15.70 -12.57
C TYR A 117 -2.87 15.07 -11.25
N ALA A 118 -3.11 13.75 -11.22
CA ALA A 118 -3.62 13.07 -10.03
C ALA A 118 -2.68 13.20 -8.82
N GLY A 119 -1.36 13.17 -9.03
CA GLY A 119 -0.36 13.38 -7.98
C GLY A 119 -0.48 14.78 -7.34
N VAL A 120 -0.62 15.83 -8.15
CA VAL A 120 -0.79 17.21 -7.67
C VAL A 120 -2.07 17.36 -6.85
N VAL A 121 -3.17 16.78 -7.32
CA VAL A 121 -4.45 16.78 -6.59
C VAL A 121 -4.32 16.02 -5.27
N GLY A 122 -3.68 14.85 -5.29
CA GLY A 122 -3.42 14.05 -4.08
C GLY A 122 -2.59 14.79 -3.04
N LEU A 123 -1.51 15.47 -3.47
CA LEU A 123 -0.68 16.32 -2.61
C LEU A 123 -1.49 17.50 -2.04
N GLY A 124 -2.34 18.13 -2.85
CA GLY A 124 -3.21 19.21 -2.40
C GLY A 124 -4.18 18.75 -1.31
N ILE A 125 -4.84 17.60 -1.51
CA ILE A 125 -5.74 17.01 -0.52
C ILE A 125 -4.96 16.63 0.75
N GLY A 126 -3.83 15.95 0.61
CA GLY A 126 -2.98 15.55 1.73
C GLY A 126 -2.49 16.75 2.55
N GLY A 127 -2.03 17.81 1.88
CA GLY A 127 -1.62 19.08 2.51
C GLY A 127 -2.78 19.76 3.26
N MET A 128 -3.97 19.74 2.69
CA MET A 128 -5.18 20.30 3.33
C MET A 128 -5.58 19.51 4.58
N LEU A 129 -5.47 18.17 4.55
CA LEU A 129 -5.75 17.32 5.72
C LEU A 129 -4.75 17.57 6.87
N VAL A 130 -3.48 17.79 6.54
CA VAL A 130 -2.47 18.20 7.50
C VAL A 130 -2.75 19.59 8.06
N TYR A 131 -3.03 20.56 7.20
CA TYR A 131 -3.30 21.94 7.60
C TYR A 131 -4.51 22.04 8.53
N ASN A 132 -5.57 21.28 8.27
CA ASN A 132 -6.76 21.23 9.12
C ASN A 132 -6.59 20.38 10.39
N GLY A 133 -5.40 19.81 10.62
CA GLY A 133 -5.13 18.99 11.80
C GLY A 133 -5.81 17.61 11.79
N ALA A 134 -6.40 17.21 10.66
CA ALA A 134 -7.06 15.91 10.51
C ALA A 134 -6.04 14.75 10.58
N ILE A 135 -4.81 14.99 10.13
CA ILE A 135 -3.71 14.01 10.18
C ILE A 135 -2.51 14.69 10.82
N GLN A 136 -2.07 14.16 11.98
CA GLN A 136 -0.92 14.65 12.74
C GLN A 136 0.21 13.63 12.82
N ASN A 137 0.21 12.62 11.94
CA ASN A 137 1.21 11.56 11.94
C ASN A 137 2.50 12.03 11.23
N PRO A 138 3.67 12.00 11.90
CA PRO A 138 4.95 12.38 11.29
C PRO A 138 5.31 11.60 10.02
N ILE A 139 4.92 10.33 9.94
CA ILE A 139 5.16 9.49 8.76
C ILE A 139 4.39 10.03 7.55
N PHE A 140 3.17 10.54 7.77
CA PHE A 140 2.38 11.14 6.71
C PHE A 140 3.02 12.40 6.13
N TYR A 141 3.67 13.22 6.98
CA TYR A 141 4.42 14.38 6.52
C TYR A 141 5.61 13.99 5.63
N LEU A 142 6.34 12.93 6.01
CA LEU A 142 7.44 12.41 5.19
C LEU A 142 6.95 11.91 3.83
N ILE A 143 5.79 11.26 3.79
CA ILE A 143 5.17 10.78 2.54
C ILE A 143 4.75 11.94 1.65
N LEU A 144 4.15 12.99 2.21
CA LEU A 144 3.80 14.20 1.45
C LEU A 144 5.04 14.89 0.88
N MET A 145 6.11 14.99 1.67
CA MET A 145 7.38 15.58 1.21
C MET A 145 8.00 14.75 0.08
N ALA A 146 8.04 13.42 0.23
CA ALA A 146 8.56 12.53 -0.80
C ALA A 146 7.71 12.58 -2.07
N GLY A 147 6.37 12.56 -1.95
CA GLY A 147 5.46 12.70 -3.09
C GLY A 147 5.58 14.06 -3.80
N GLY A 148 5.87 15.14 -3.05
CA GLY A 148 6.11 16.47 -3.64
C GLY A 148 7.43 16.57 -4.40
N TYR A 149 8.40 15.70 -4.12
CA TYR A 149 9.66 15.65 -4.86
C TYR A 149 9.52 14.93 -6.22
N GLU A 150 8.54 14.03 -6.35
CA GLU A 150 8.33 13.22 -7.56
C GLU A 150 7.33 13.83 -8.55
N THR A 151 6.57 14.85 -8.15
CA THR A 151 5.61 15.59 -8.99
C THR A 151 6.21 16.86 -9.55
#